data_4640c9a0878dbc2cb2ff21dbdb594012
#
_entry.id   4640c9a0878dbc2cb2ff21dbdb594012
#
_cell.length_a   1.000
_cell.length_b   1.000
_cell.length_c   1.000
_cell.angle_alpha   90.00
_cell.angle_beta   90.00
_cell.angle_gamma   90.00
#
_symmetry.space_group_name_H-M   'P 1'
#
loop_
_entity.id
_entity.type
_entity.pdbx_description
1 polymer ?
#
loop_
_entity_poly.entity_id
_entity_poly.type
_entity_poly.pdbx_seq_one_letter_code
_entity_poly.pdbx_strand_id
1 'polypeptide(L)'
;MELLVLLFLVLILLIGVPIGISYLIYNWIKKKEVDRKYRILAIIPIIIVCYFIYDAIYPSTDFYKTDFKEVTAMEFPKNGEIIYENASFPDQFGDYTSSFLAEFEKDYLKNLETNLINQGFVKKENKMSSLELTYIENRNGNRKYSAEYNKELDGGKYYSVGFLNDNKSVIITRISW
;
A
#
# COMPACT_ATOMS: atom_id res chain seq x y z
N MET A 1 7.40 -2.85 -29.89
CA MET A 1 8.61 -3.72 -29.82
C MET A 1 9.65 -3.16 -28.87
N GLU A 2 9.94 -1.87 -28.89
CA GLU A 2 10.94 -1.20 -28.01
C GLU A 2 10.63 -1.31 -26.52
N LEU A 3 9.37 -1.14 -26.11
CA LEU A 3 8.94 -1.25 -24.71
C LEU A 3 9.19 -2.66 -24.13
N LEU A 4 8.93 -3.70 -24.92
CA LEU A 4 9.15 -5.10 -24.53
C LEU A 4 10.64 -5.40 -24.35
N VAL A 5 11.50 -4.86 -25.22
CA VAL A 5 12.96 -4.99 -25.12
C VAL A 5 13.48 -4.25 -23.88
N LEU A 6 12.96 -3.05 -23.61
CA LEU A 6 13.33 -2.29 -22.41
C LEU A 6 12.93 -3.03 -21.14
N LEU A 7 11.71 -3.55 -21.07
CA LEU A 7 11.20 -4.31 -19.93
C LEU A 7 12.01 -5.59 -19.70
N PHE A 8 12.42 -6.27 -20.77
CA PHE A 8 13.28 -7.46 -20.68
C PHE A 8 14.69 -7.11 -20.20
N LEU A 9 15.25 -5.98 -20.65
CA LEU A 9 16.54 -5.46 -20.18
C LEU A 9 16.50 -5.11 -18.69
N VAL A 10 15.44 -4.43 -18.23
CA VAL A 10 15.25 -4.10 -16.81
C VAL A 10 15.15 -5.37 -15.98
N LEU A 11 14.42 -6.38 -16.44
CA LEU A 11 14.28 -7.67 -15.74
C LEU A 11 15.65 -8.40 -15.64
N ILE A 12 16.43 -8.41 -16.72
CA ILE A 12 17.79 -8.98 -16.71
C ILE A 12 18.69 -8.25 -15.73
N LEU A 13 18.64 -6.92 -15.69
CA LEU A 13 19.43 -6.12 -14.75
C LEU A 13 19.00 -6.39 -13.30
N LEU A 14 17.70 -6.42 -13.03
CA LEU A 14 17.14 -6.59 -11.69
C LEU A 14 17.50 -7.97 -11.10
N ILE A 15 17.57 -9.02 -11.93
CA ILE A 15 17.92 -10.38 -11.50
C ILE A 15 19.42 -10.64 -11.68
N GLY A 16 20.00 -10.26 -12.80
CA GLY A 16 21.37 -10.58 -13.18
C GLY A 16 22.40 -9.86 -12.32
N VAL A 17 22.17 -8.59 -11.96
CA VAL A 17 23.10 -7.81 -11.14
C VAL A 17 23.26 -8.41 -9.73
N PRO A 18 22.18 -8.69 -8.97
CA PRO A 18 22.33 -9.33 -7.65
C PRO A 18 23.01 -10.69 -7.68
N ILE A 19 22.69 -11.51 -8.69
CA ILE A 19 23.32 -12.82 -8.87
C ILE A 19 24.82 -12.66 -9.19
N GLY A 20 25.17 -11.72 -10.07
CA GLY A 20 26.56 -11.42 -10.41
C GLY A 20 27.37 -10.94 -9.20
N ILE A 21 26.80 -10.02 -8.40
CA ILE A 21 27.44 -9.53 -7.17
C ILE A 21 27.60 -10.69 -6.17
N SER A 22 26.57 -11.49 -5.97
CA SER A 22 26.62 -12.68 -5.09
C SER A 22 27.70 -13.67 -5.52
N TYR A 23 27.85 -13.91 -6.81
CA TYR A 23 28.89 -14.77 -7.38
C TYR A 23 30.31 -14.20 -7.15
N LEU A 24 30.47 -12.88 -7.35
CA LEU A 24 31.75 -12.20 -7.09
C LEU A 24 32.15 -12.26 -5.61
N ILE A 25 31.20 -12.00 -4.71
CA ILE A 25 31.41 -12.10 -3.26
C ILE A 25 31.77 -13.54 -2.87
N TYR A 26 31.04 -14.53 -3.38
CA TYR A 26 31.31 -15.94 -3.13
C TYR A 26 32.74 -16.32 -3.54
N ASN A 27 33.17 -15.96 -4.77
CA ASN A 27 34.49 -16.24 -5.27
C ASN A 27 35.58 -15.50 -4.47
N TRP A 28 35.33 -14.27 -4.05
CA TRP A 28 36.25 -13.49 -3.21
C TRP A 28 36.45 -14.16 -1.84
N ILE A 29 35.34 -14.54 -1.16
CA ILE A 29 35.37 -15.26 0.12
C ILE A 29 36.11 -16.61 -0.02
N LYS A 30 35.87 -17.34 -1.12
CA LYS A 30 36.53 -18.61 -1.41
C LYS A 30 38.04 -18.42 -1.57
N LYS A 31 38.50 -17.40 -2.29
CA LYS A 31 39.91 -17.07 -2.48
C LYS A 31 40.64 -16.68 -1.19
N LYS A 32 39.91 -16.13 -0.22
CA LYS A 32 40.44 -15.74 1.10
C LYS A 32 40.46 -16.89 2.11
N GLU A 33 40.16 -18.13 1.67
CA GLU A 33 40.13 -19.33 2.50
C GLU A 33 39.25 -19.24 3.73
N VAL A 34 38.23 -18.36 3.69
CA VAL A 34 37.28 -18.19 4.78
C VAL A 34 36.44 -19.47 4.92
N ASP A 35 36.14 -19.85 6.17
CA ASP A 35 35.32 -21.00 6.52
C ASP A 35 34.08 -21.12 5.66
N ARG A 36 33.76 -22.36 5.25
CA ARG A 36 32.62 -22.67 4.36
C ARG A 36 31.28 -22.10 4.86
N LYS A 37 31.09 -22.04 6.20
CA LYS A 37 29.90 -21.49 6.84
C LYS A 37 29.63 -20.01 6.52
N TYR A 38 30.69 -19.21 6.31
CA TYR A 38 30.55 -17.79 5.98
C TYR A 38 30.29 -17.52 4.50
N ARG A 39 30.46 -18.50 3.63
CA ARG A 39 30.17 -18.35 2.18
C ARG A 39 28.70 -18.12 1.89
N ILE A 40 27.83 -18.51 2.84
CA ILE A 40 26.39 -18.23 2.76
C ILE A 40 26.06 -16.72 2.75
N LEU A 41 26.96 -15.89 3.30
CA LEU A 41 26.79 -14.44 3.28
C LEU A 41 26.79 -13.84 1.86
N ALA A 42 27.31 -14.57 0.88
CA ALA A 42 27.24 -14.16 -0.52
C ALA A 42 25.79 -14.10 -1.07
N ILE A 43 24.82 -14.70 -0.37
CA ILE A 43 23.39 -14.67 -0.74
C ILE A 43 22.69 -13.34 -0.35
N ILE A 44 23.32 -12.54 0.52
CA ILE A 44 22.72 -11.30 1.06
C ILE A 44 22.22 -10.34 -0.05
N PRO A 45 22.96 -10.07 -1.16
CA PRO A 45 22.47 -9.18 -2.20
C PRO A 45 21.15 -9.66 -2.83
N ILE A 46 20.98 -10.96 -2.98
CA ILE A 46 19.75 -11.56 -3.53
C ILE A 46 18.60 -11.36 -2.53
N ILE A 47 18.83 -11.62 -1.25
CA ILE A 47 17.82 -11.42 -0.19
C ILE A 47 17.36 -9.96 -0.14
N ILE A 48 18.29 -9.01 -0.23
CA ILE A 48 17.98 -7.58 -0.24
C ILE A 48 17.05 -7.24 -1.42
N VAL A 49 17.37 -7.72 -2.62
CA VAL A 49 16.53 -7.44 -3.81
C VAL A 49 15.17 -8.11 -3.68
N CYS A 50 15.10 -9.36 -3.20
CA CYS A 50 13.83 -10.04 -2.94
C CYS A 50 12.99 -9.28 -1.91
N TYR A 51 13.61 -8.71 -0.87
CA TYR A 51 12.93 -7.90 0.12
C TYR A 51 12.32 -6.63 -0.51
N PHE A 52 13.06 -5.89 -1.33
CA PHE A 52 12.53 -4.70 -2.00
C PHE A 52 11.41 -5.03 -3.00
N ILE A 53 11.51 -6.16 -3.71
CA ILE A 53 10.43 -6.63 -4.60
C ILE A 53 9.19 -6.97 -3.78
N TYR A 54 9.36 -7.66 -2.65
CA TYR A 54 8.25 -7.99 -1.75
C TYR A 54 7.57 -6.73 -1.20
N ASP A 55 8.34 -5.78 -0.70
CA ASP A 55 7.85 -4.51 -0.14
C ASP A 55 7.11 -3.66 -1.21
N ALA A 56 7.59 -3.70 -2.45
CA ALA A 56 6.93 -3.03 -3.57
C ALA A 56 5.58 -3.68 -3.95
N ILE A 57 5.44 -5.01 -3.79
CA ILE A 57 4.20 -5.74 -4.12
C ILE A 57 3.21 -5.71 -2.95
N TYR A 58 3.72 -5.74 -1.72
CA TYR A 58 2.93 -5.75 -0.49
C TYR A 58 3.31 -4.56 0.38
N PRO A 59 2.67 -3.40 0.15
CA PRO A 59 2.96 -2.20 0.94
C PRO A 59 2.79 -2.45 2.43
N SER A 60 3.67 -1.85 3.23
CA SER A 60 3.61 -1.96 4.69
C SER A 60 2.41 -1.20 5.26
N THR A 61 2.00 -1.54 6.47
CA THR A 61 0.91 -0.83 7.18
C THR A 61 1.18 0.69 7.30
N ASP A 62 2.43 1.12 7.33
CA ASP A 62 2.78 2.55 7.36
C ASP A 62 2.46 3.28 6.05
N PHE A 63 2.45 2.58 4.91
CA PHE A 63 1.94 3.12 3.65
C PHE A 63 0.47 3.51 3.78
N TYR A 64 -0.39 2.64 4.32
CA TYR A 64 -1.81 2.92 4.52
C TYR A 64 -2.08 4.01 5.56
N LYS A 65 -1.23 4.14 6.59
CA LYS A 65 -1.31 5.27 7.53
C LYS A 65 -0.97 6.60 6.84
N THR A 66 -0.05 6.58 5.88
CA THR A 66 0.28 7.76 5.06
C THR A 66 -0.90 8.13 4.16
N ASP A 67 -1.54 7.14 3.52
CA ASP A 67 -2.75 7.35 2.73
C ASP A 67 -3.91 7.86 3.60
N PHE A 68 -4.07 7.34 4.82
CA PHE A 68 -5.02 7.87 5.79
C PHE A 68 -4.82 9.36 6.00
N LYS A 69 -3.58 9.78 6.25
CA LYS A 69 -3.23 11.20 6.44
C LYS A 69 -3.48 12.02 5.17
N GLU A 70 -3.15 11.49 3.99
CA GLU A 70 -3.42 12.15 2.71
C GLU A 70 -4.93 12.36 2.51
N VAL A 71 -5.74 11.32 2.72
CA VAL A 71 -7.20 11.35 2.52
C VAL A 71 -7.90 12.24 3.54
N THR A 72 -7.54 12.11 4.82
CA THR A 72 -8.29 12.74 5.92
C THR A 72 -7.65 14.02 6.47
N ALA A 73 -6.41 14.33 6.07
CA ALA A 73 -5.55 15.36 6.68
C ALA A 73 -5.38 15.20 8.21
N MET A 74 -5.61 13.98 8.73
CA MET A 74 -5.43 13.63 10.15
C MET A 74 -4.32 12.59 10.30
N GLU A 75 -3.62 12.62 11.42
CA GLU A 75 -2.68 11.54 11.76
C GLU A 75 -3.47 10.28 12.14
N PHE A 76 -2.96 9.11 11.72
CA PHE A 76 -3.51 7.84 12.14
C PHE A 76 -3.34 7.69 13.67
N PRO A 77 -4.40 7.46 14.43
CA PRO A 77 -4.32 7.44 15.89
C PRO A 77 -3.53 6.21 16.39
N LYS A 78 -2.80 6.37 17.49
CA LYS A 78 -1.94 5.30 18.05
C LYS A 78 -2.71 4.05 18.48
N ASN A 79 -3.98 4.22 18.83
CA ASN A 79 -4.91 3.16 19.25
C ASN A 79 -5.82 2.69 18.11
N GLY A 80 -5.61 3.18 16.89
CA GLY A 80 -6.27 2.68 15.69
C GLY A 80 -5.58 1.42 15.17
N GLU A 81 -6.34 0.53 14.55
CA GLU A 81 -5.87 -0.71 13.97
C GLU A 81 -6.34 -0.84 12.52
N ILE A 82 -5.45 -1.23 11.61
CA ILE A 82 -5.81 -1.60 10.24
C ILE A 82 -6.06 -3.11 10.23
N ILE A 83 -7.28 -3.49 9.86
CA ILE A 83 -7.75 -4.88 9.89
C ILE A 83 -7.52 -5.58 8.56
N TYR A 84 -7.81 -4.91 7.46
CA TYR A 84 -7.60 -5.39 6.09
C TYR A 84 -7.08 -4.24 5.24
N GLU A 85 -6.16 -4.57 4.35
CA GLU A 85 -5.52 -3.62 3.46
C GLU A 85 -5.30 -4.22 2.08
N ASN A 86 -5.42 -3.40 1.04
CA ASN A 86 -5.12 -3.77 -0.34
C ASN A 86 -4.77 -2.53 -1.16
N ALA A 87 -3.77 -2.64 -2.02
CA ALA A 87 -3.39 -1.57 -2.93
C ALA A 87 -2.98 -2.14 -4.29
N SER A 88 -3.25 -1.39 -5.35
CA SER A 88 -2.70 -1.66 -6.67
C SER A 88 -1.22 -1.31 -6.71
N PHE A 89 -0.50 -1.92 -7.64
CA PHE A 89 0.86 -1.49 -7.95
C PHE A 89 0.81 -0.10 -8.63
N PRO A 90 1.68 0.85 -8.25
CA PRO A 90 1.76 2.14 -8.92
C PRO A 90 2.07 2.00 -10.41
N ASP A 91 1.41 2.77 -11.24
CA ASP A 91 1.71 2.84 -12.66
C ASP A 91 3.00 3.65 -12.93
N GLN A 92 3.30 3.88 -14.22
CA GLN A 92 4.50 4.63 -14.63
C GLN A 92 4.50 6.11 -14.22
N PHE A 93 3.35 6.66 -13.81
CA PHE A 93 3.19 8.03 -13.33
C PHE A 93 3.09 8.11 -11.81
N GLY A 94 3.12 6.95 -11.14
CA GLY A 94 2.98 6.83 -9.69
C GLY A 94 1.52 6.81 -9.22
N ASP A 95 0.56 6.67 -10.14
CA ASP A 95 -0.84 6.56 -9.81
C ASP A 95 -1.17 5.15 -9.30
N TYR A 96 -1.96 5.09 -8.25
CA TYR A 96 -2.37 3.84 -7.63
C TYR A 96 -3.72 3.99 -6.92
N THR A 97 -4.32 2.85 -6.62
CA THR A 97 -5.49 2.75 -5.76
C THR A 97 -5.13 2.01 -4.49
N SER A 98 -5.51 2.55 -3.36
CA SER A 98 -5.45 1.85 -2.07
C SER A 98 -6.82 1.85 -1.39
N SER A 99 -7.12 0.77 -0.69
CA SER A 99 -8.30 0.66 0.15
C SER A 99 -7.97 -0.15 1.40
N PHE A 100 -8.47 0.28 2.54
CA PHE A 100 -8.25 -0.44 3.80
C PHE A 100 -9.41 -0.23 4.78
N LEU A 101 -9.63 -1.25 5.59
CA LEU A 101 -10.56 -1.24 6.72
C LEU A 101 -9.77 -0.96 7.98
N ALA A 102 -10.14 0.09 8.70
CA ALA A 102 -9.55 0.43 9.99
C ALA A 102 -10.60 0.53 11.09
N GLU A 103 -10.20 0.20 12.32
CA GLU A 103 -11.02 0.34 13.51
C GLU A 103 -10.47 1.45 14.41
N PHE A 104 -11.39 2.26 14.95
CA PHE A 104 -11.08 3.41 15.80
C PHE A 104 -12.05 3.50 16.96
N GLU A 105 -11.66 4.25 17.99
CA GLU A 105 -12.56 4.61 19.07
C GLU A 105 -13.69 5.53 18.58
N LYS A 106 -14.86 5.40 19.21
CA LYS A 106 -16.08 6.12 18.80
C LYS A 106 -15.92 7.65 18.79
N ASP A 107 -15.18 8.19 19.73
CA ASP A 107 -14.97 9.65 19.80
C ASP A 107 -14.04 10.13 18.68
N TYR A 108 -13.06 9.31 18.28
CA TYR A 108 -12.23 9.61 17.13
C TYR A 108 -13.05 9.62 15.83
N LEU A 109 -13.99 8.67 15.66
CA LEU A 109 -14.86 8.62 14.48
C LEU A 109 -15.72 9.86 14.32
N LYS A 110 -16.26 10.42 15.41
CA LYS A 110 -17.01 11.68 15.37
C LYS A 110 -16.13 12.86 14.91
N ASN A 111 -14.91 12.91 15.42
CA ASN A 111 -13.95 13.94 15.03
C ASN A 111 -13.55 13.77 13.56
N LEU A 112 -13.34 12.54 13.10
CA LEU A 112 -13.05 12.23 11.71
C LEU A 112 -14.19 12.68 10.80
N GLU A 113 -15.43 12.33 11.11
CA GLU A 113 -16.62 12.75 10.33
C GLU A 113 -16.72 14.29 10.23
N THR A 114 -16.57 14.98 11.35
CA THR A 114 -16.58 16.44 11.39
C THR A 114 -15.46 17.04 10.54
N ASN A 115 -14.27 16.45 10.61
CA ASN A 115 -13.12 16.90 9.83
C ASN A 115 -13.33 16.72 8.33
N LEU A 116 -13.88 15.57 7.89
CA LEU A 116 -14.19 15.31 6.49
C LEU A 116 -15.17 16.37 5.93
N ILE A 117 -16.23 16.68 6.67
CA ILE A 117 -17.19 17.72 6.28
C ILE A 117 -16.49 19.07 6.12
N ASN A 118 -15.64 19.46 7.07
CA ASN A 118 -14.88 20.72 7.03
C ASN A 118 -13.89 20.78 5.85
N GLN A 119 -13.39 19.65 5.40
CA GLN A 119 -12.53 19.53 4.22
C GLN A 119 -13.28 19.52 2.88
N GLY A 120 -14.62 19.62 2.91
CA GLY A 120 -15.45 19.66 1.71
C GLY A 120 -15.78 18.28 1.14
N PHE A 121 -15.67 17.21 1.92
CA PHE A 121 -16.25 15.94 1.54
C PHE A 121 -17.77 16.02 1.48
N VAL A 122 -18.35 15.40 0.48
CA VAL A 122 -19.79 15.35 0.27
C VAL A 122 -20.34 13.99 0.64
N LYS A 123 -21.39 13.95 1.45
CA LYS A 123 -22.09 12.72 1.77
C LYS A 123 -22.83 12.24 0.53
N LYS A 124 -22.42 11.12 -0.03
CA LYS A 124 -23.02 10.46 -1.21
C LYS A 124 -22.99 8.96 -1.05
N GLU A 125 -24.06 8.29 -1.50
CA GLU A 125 -24.14 6.83 -1.51
C GLU A 125 -23.42 6.20 -2.71
N ASN A 126 -23.14 6.98 -3.76
CA ASN A 126 -22.46 6.52 -4.97
C ASN A 126 -20.96 6.78 -4.89
N LYS A 127 -20.20 5.77 -4.58
CA LYS A 127 -18.73 5.78 -4.59
C LYS A 127 -18.18 5.20 -5.89
N MET A 128 -16.96 5.61 -6.21
CA MET A 128 -16.19 4.98 -7.27
C MET A 128 -15.78 3.57 -6.85
N SER A 129 -16.07 2.57 -7.69
CA SER A 129 -15.70 1.18 -7.43
C SER A 129 -14.27 0.92 -7.91
N SER A 130 -13.52 0.13 -7.15
CA SER A 130 -12.22 -0.41 -7.55
C SER A 130 -12.08 -1.86 -7.10
N LEU A 131 -11.06 -2.56 -7.61
CA LEU A 131 -10.75 -3.93 -7.22
C LEU A 131 -10.33 -3.98 -5.74
N GLU A 132 -9.54 -2.99 -5.30
CA GLU A 132 -9.04 -2.85 -3.93
C GLU A 132 -10.21 -2.64 -2.95
N LEU A 133 -11.13 -1.73 -3.29
CA LEU A 133 -12.33 -1.50 -2.49
C LEU A 133 -13.20 -2.75 -2.41
N THR A 134 -13.45 -3.41 -3.55
CA THR A 134 -14.22 -4.66 -3.60
C THR A 134 -13.57 -5.76 -2.76
N TYR A 135 -12.23 -5.84 -2.76
CA TYR A 135 -11.50 -6.79 -1.92
C TYR A 135 -11.76 -6.55 -0.42
N ILE A 136 -11.76 -5.29 0.02
CA ILE A 136 -12.03 -4.92 1.42
C ILE A 136 -13.50 -5.15 1.77
N GLU A 137 -14.43 -4.78 0.89
CA GLU A 137 -15.87 -4.97 1.12
C GLU A 137 -16.25 -6.45 1.29
N ASN A 138 -15.64 -7.34 0.53
CA ASN A 138 -15.85 -8.78 0.66
C ASN A 138 -15.34 -9.35 2.00
N ARG A 139 -14.47 -8.62 2.72
CA ARG A 139 -13.87 -9.01 4.01
C ARG A 139 -14.39 -8.23 5.20
N ASN A 140 -15.28 -7.28 4.99
CA ASN A 140 -15.77 -6.40 6.07
C ASN A 140 -16.71 -7.10 7.08
N GLY A 141 -16.97 -8.42 6.94
CA GLY A 141 -17.84 -9.18 7.84
C GLY A 141 -19.33 -8.88 7.65
N ASN A 142 -19.76 -8.55 6.43
CA ASN A 142 -21.14 -8.15 6.06
C ASN A 142 -21.64 -6.89 6.77
N ARG A 143 -20.75 -6.04 7.29
CA ARG A 143 -21.12 -4.74 7.84
C ARG A 143 -21.62 -3.83 6.70
N LYS A 144 -22.64 -3.03 6.98
CA LYS A 144 -23.20 -2.10 6.00
C LYS A 144 -22.67 -0.69 6.25
N TYR A 145 -22.61 0.12 5.21
CA TYR A 145 -22.31 1.54 5.34
C TYR A 145 -23.44 2.24 6.10
N SER A 146 -23.08 3.03 7.11
CA SER A 146 -23.95 3.96 7.82
C SER A 146 -23.88 5.36 7.22
N ALA A 147 -22.73 5.74 6.71
CA ALA A 147 -22.49 6.98 5.97
C ALA A 147 -21.28 6.81 5.04
N GLU A 148 -21.31 7.46 3.88
CA GLU A 148 -20.21 7.53 2.94
C GLU A 148 -19.92 8.99 2.58
N TYR A 149 -18.64 9.38 2.64
CA TYR A 149 -18.14 10.70 2.34
C TYR A 149 -17.12 10.62 1.20
N ASN A 150 -17.34 11.41 0.16
CA ASN A 150 -16.54 11.34 -1.06
C ASN A 150 -16.03 12.74 -1.42
N LYS A 151 -14.83 12.81 -1.97
CA LYS A 151 -14.21 14.01 -2.47
C LYS A 151 -13.42 13.73 -3.72
N GLU A 152 -13.73 14.44 -4.79
CA GLU A 152 -12.95 14.46 -6.02
C GLU A 152 -12.02 15.66 -6.00
N LEU A 153 -10.79 15.50 -6.42
CA LEU A 153 -9.76 16.54 -6.43
C LEU A 153 -9.32 16.78 -7.87
N ASP A 154 -8.87 18.01 -8.12
CA ASP A 154 -8.18 18.32 -9.36
C ASP A 154 -6.96 17.41 -9.54
N GLY A 155 -6.68 16.99 -10.77
CA GLY A 155 -5.55 16.13 -11.09
C GLY A 155 -5.82 14.63 -10.96
N GLY A 156 -7.09 14.21 -11.04
CA GLY A 156 -7.44 12.79 -11.15
C GLY A 156 -7.33 12.01 -9.83
N LYS A 157 -7.57 12.64 -8.69
CA LYS A 157 -7.62 11.96 -7.40
C LYS A 157 -9.04 11.92 -6.84
N TYR A 158 -9.40 10.77 -6.30
CA TYR A 158 -10.70 10.55 -5.64
C TYR A 158 -10.49 9.90 -4.28
N TYR A 159 -11.12 10.46 -3.27
CA TYR A 159 -11.07 9.99 -1.89
C TYR A 159 -12.46 9.58 -1.42
N SER A 160 -12.53 8.46 -0.73
CA SER A 160 -13.77 7.95 -0.12
C SER A 160 -13.50 7.46 1.29
N VAL A 161 -14.40 7.82 2.21
CA VAL A 161 -14.41 7.35 3.60
C VAL A 161 -15.80 6.86 3.95
N GLY A 162 -15.93 5.55 4.13
CA GLY A 162 -17.18 4.88 4.45
C GLY A 162 -17.22 4.41 5.89
N PHE A 163 -18.10 4.99 6.71
CA PHE A 163 -18.35 4.55 8.08
C PHE A 163 -19.27 3.32 8.10
N LEU A 164 -18.92 2.31 8.88
CA LEU A 164 -19.72 1.10 8.99
C LEU A 164 -20.69 1.17 10.20
N ASN A 165 -21.72 0.31 10.14
CA ASN A 165 -22.80 0.29 11.12
C ASN A 165 -22.44 -0.28 12.50
N ASP A 166 -21.19 -0.71 12.70
CA ASP A 166 -20.66 -1.17 13.98
C ASP A 166 -20.17 -0.03 14.89
N ASN A 167 -20.20 1.22 14.41
CA ASN A 167 -19.74 2.42 15.11
C ASN A 167 -18.27 2.42 15.54
N LYS A 168 -17.43 1.61 14.90
CA LYS A 168 -15.98 1.56 15.15
C LYS A 168 -15.14 1.41 13.88
N SER A 169 -15.73 0.92 12.81
CA SER A 169 -14.99 0.62 11.58
C SER A 169 -15.27 1.62 10.48
N VAL A 170 -14.22 1.93 9.73
CA VAL A 170 -14.27 2.73 8.51
C VAL A 170 -13.50 2.05 7.39
N ILE A 171 -13.98 2.23 6.16
CA ILE A 171 -13.24 1.87 4.94
C ILE A 171 -12.75 3.17 4.32
N ILE A 172 -11.45 3.28 4.12
CA ILE A 172 -10.81 4.42 3.48
C ILE A 172 -10.32 3.96 2.11
N THR A 173 -10.60 4.76 1.08
CA THR A 173 -10.16 4.49 -0.28
C THR A 173 -9.55 5.75 -0.89
N ARG A 174 -8.37 5.58 -1.48
CA ARG A 174 -7.66 6.56 -2.29
C ARG A 174 -7.53 6.00 -3.70
N ILE A 175 -7.93 6.77 -4.70
CA ILE A 175 -7.76 6.44 -6.11
C ILE A 175 -7.03 7.60 -6.78
N SER A 176 -6.02 7.32 -7.61
CA SER A 176 -5.44 8.27 -8.56
C SER A 176 -5.37 7.65 -9.95
N TRP A 177 -5.54 8.49 -11.00
CA TRP A 177 -5.48 8.11 -12.41
C TRP A 177 -4.99 9.25 -13.31
#